data_7c641c212b6b055557bbfd08cf8aaebf
#
_entry.id   7c641c212b6b055557bbfd08cf8aaebf
#
_cell.length_a   1.000
_cell.length_b   1.000
_cell.length_c   1.000
_cell.angle_alpha   90.00
_cell.angle_beta   90.00
_cell.angle_gamma   90.00
#
_symmetry.space_group_name_H-M   'P 1'
#
loop_
_entity.id
_entity.type
_entity.pdbx_description
1 polymer ?
#
loop_
_entity_poly.entity_id
_entity_poly.type
_entity_poly.pdbx_seq_one_letter_code
_entity_poly.pdbx_strand_id
1 'polypeptide(L)' 'NVIYFFANAKCNGENTVAGTGASKVAISMKLEGGGVYCLNN' A
#
# COMPACT_ATOMS: atom_id res chain seq x y z
N ASN A 1 2.27 -6.89 13.71
CA ASN A 1 2.24 -6.37 12.33
C ASN A 1 1.28 -5.21 12.25
N VAL A 2 1.65 -4.20 11.48
CA VAL A 2 0.83 -3.02 11.30
C VAL A 2 0.38 -2.97 9.84
N ILE A 3 -0.91 -2.76 9.65
CA ILE A 3 -1.49 -2.67 8.31
C ILE A 3 -2.02 -1.26 8.12
N TYR A 4 -1.61 -0.65 7.00
CA TYR A 4 -2.06 0.68 6.60
C TYR A 4 -2.96 0.55 5.39
N PHE A 5 -4.05 1.28 5.41
CA PHE A 5 -5.01 1.32 4.32
C PHE A 5 -5.02 2.71 3.71
N PHE A 6 -4.88 2.77 2.38
CA PHE A 6 -4.84 4.04 1.67
C PHE A 6 -5.88 4.04 0.56
N ALA A 7 -6.75 5.03 0.56
CA ALA A 7 -7.70 5.24 -0.53
C ALA A 7 -7.04 6.10 -1.61
N ASN A 8 -7.44 5.88 -2.85
CA ASN A 8 -6.92 6.61 -4.00
C ASN A 8 -5.40 6.51 -4.11
N ALA A 9 -4.89 5.31 -3.91
CA ALA A 9 -3.45 5.08 -3.86
C ALA A 9 -3.08 3.81 -4.63
N LYS A 10 -1.82 3.72 -4.99
CA LYS A 10 -1.26 2.53 -5.62
C LYS A 10 0.12 2.27 -5.06
N CYS A 11 0.61 1.08 -5.30
CA CYS A 11 1.95 0.70 -4.87
C CYS A 11 2.98 1.06 -5.94
N ASN A 12 4.12 1.55 -5.47
CA ASN A 12 5.29 1.76 -6.32
C ASN A 12 6.46 1.12 -5.60
N GLY A 13 6.73 -0.15 -5.93
CA GLY A 13 7.65 -0.94 -5.15
C GLY A 13 7.07 -1.20 -3.76
N GLU A 14 7.80 -0.81 -2.73
CA GLU A 14 7.34 -0.92 -1.35
C GLU A 14 6.63 0.35 -0.87
N ASN A 15 6.59 1.38 -1.70
CA ASN A 15 6.02 2.66 -1.33
C ASN A 15 4.61 2.79 -1.84
N THR A 16 3.82 3.59 -1.15
CA THR A 16 2.47 3.92 -1.56
C THR A 16 2.47 5.33 -2.14
N VAL A 17 1.92 5.48 -3.32
CA VAL A 17 1.86 6.77 -4.00
C VAL A 17 0.42 7.04 -4.43
N ALA A 18 0.15 8.27 -4.82
CA ALA A 18 -1.18 8.65 -5.26
C ALA A 18 -1.58 7.85 -6.49
N GLY A 19 -2.76 7.26 -6.44
CA GLY A 19 -3.34 6.55 -7.58
C GLY A 19 -4.24 7.45 -8.39
N THR A 20 -4.68 6.94 -9.53
CA THR A 20 -5.66 7.62 -10.35
C THR A 20 -6.93 6.78 -10.36
N GLY A 21 -8.06 7.44 -10.17
CA GLY A 21 -9.33 6.75 -10.16
C GLY A 21 -9.87 6.51 -8.76
N ALA A 22 -11.17 6.68 -8.61
CA ALA A 22 -11.80 6.62 -7.29
C ALA A 22 -11.83 5.22 -6.68
N SER A 23 -11.60 4.19 -7.49
CA SER A 23 -11.65 2.81 -7.01
C SER A 23 -10.27 2.24 -6.68
N LYS A 24 -9.24 3.06 -6.70
CA LYS A 24 -7.89 2.59 -6.39
C LYS A 24 -7.68 2.54 -4.88
N VAL A 25 -7.22 1.41 -4.41
CA VAL A 25 -6.96 1.18 -2.99
C VAL A 25 -5.62 0.49 -2.86
N ALA A 26 -4.82 0.92 -1.91
CA ALA A 26 -3.55 0.28 -1.60
C ALA A 26 -3.50 -0.10 -0.13
N ILE A 27 -2.89 -1.23 0.14
CA ILE A 27 -2.66 -1.71 1.50
C ILE A 27 -1.17 -1.91 1.67
N SER A 28 -0.62 -1.33 2.73
CA SER A 28 0.78 -1.49 3.07
C SER A 28 0.88 -2.18 4.42
N MET A 29 1.74 -3.16 4.53
CA MET A 29 1.89 -3.93 5.76
C MET A 29 3.37 -4.03 6.12
N LYS A 30 3.72 -3.67 7.34
CA LYS A 30 5.06 -3.90 7.86
C LYS A 30 5.19 -5.34 8.31
N LEU A 31 6.27 -5.98 7.88
CA LEU A 31 6.53 -7.37 8.20
C LEU A 31 7.49 -7.47 9.36
N GLU A 32 7.39 -8.55 10.11
CA GLU A 32 8.39 -8.86 11.12
C GLU A 32 9.72 -9.10 10.42
N GLY A 33 10.79 -8.59 11.01
CA GLY A 33 12.11 -8.72 10.42
C GLY A 33 12.47 -7.57 9.49
N GLY A 34 11.58 -6.61 9.29
CA GLY A 34 11.93 -5.35 8.64
C GLY A 34 11.65 -5.28 7.16
N GLY A 35 10.64 -5.83 6.67
CA GLY A 35 10.20 -5.64 5.29
C GLY A 35 8.89 -4.89 5.22
N VAL A 36 8.49 -4.52 4.03
CA VAL A 36 7.18 -3.92 3.77
C VAL A 36 6.55 -4.63 2.58
N TYR A 37 5.30 -4.99 2.72
CA TYR A 37 4.53 -5.59 1.64
C TYR A 37 3.46 -4.60 1.22
N CYS A 38 3.35 -4.34 -0.07
CA CYS A 38 2.35 -3.42 -0.61
C CYS A 38 1.51 -4.14 -1.64
N LEU A 39 0.20 -4.01 -1.50
CA LEU A 39 -0.76 -4.61 -2.42
C LEU A 39 -1.74 -3.54 -2.85
N ASN A 40 -2.03 -3.49 -4.15
CA ASN A 40 -3.04 -2.58 -4.67
C ASN A 40 -3.91 -3.30 -5.69
N ASN A 41 -5.10 -2.77 -5.89
CA ASN A 41 -6.00 -3.32 -6.89
C ASN A 41 -5.75 -2.75 -8.28
#